data_909e1d01f5f2e5468b53525cefbd0bd5
#
_entry.id   909e1d01f5f2e5468b53525cefbd0bd5
#
_cell.length_a   1.000
_cell.length_b   1.000
_cell.length_c   1.000
_cell.angle_alpha   90.00
_cell.angle_beta   90.00
_cell.angle_gamma   90.00
#
_symmetry.space_group_name_H-M   'P 1'
#
loop_
_entity.id
_entity.type
_entity.pdbx_description
1 polymer ?
#
loop_
_entity_poly.entity_id
_entity_poly.type
_entity_poly.pdbx_seq_one_letter_code
_entity_poly.pdbx_strand_id
1 'polypeptide(L)'
;MQLIRHTIEYMKNQRSIGGGVLDNLLTSRENVSEIIRVTPSYKLADRAKIIRLNQTKPLRHAYFREYRKLQELCLMILNREKHGLGYREQKIHGILFDVAWLWEEYVYTLLPKDFIHPRNKDKTDGVSVFSDRKRKVFPDFYNRELRTVLDAKYKKLEFTEKGINREDLFQLISYSYILEAEQAGLVFPSEYKVVDNEIGKLAGYGAQLKKWSIQIPGQAESYQDFVRRIESSEKVFIENLGKCLKGKTNTG
;
A
#
# COMPACT_ATOMS: atom_id res chain seq x y z
N MET A 1 15.43 10.28 20.15
CA MET A 1 15.68 11.41 19.22
C MET A 1 16.99 11.24 18.44
N GLN A 2 18.15 10.97 19.05
CA GLN A 2 19.43 10.81 18.32
C GLN A 2 19.39 9.74 17.21
N LEU A 3 18.70 8.62 17.42
CA LEU A 3 18.54 7.59 16.39
C LEU A 3 17.83 8.13 15.14
N ILE A 4 16.73 8.86 15.34
CA ILE A 4 15.99 9.51 14.24
C ILE A 4 16.87 10.52 13.52
N ARG A 5 17.63 11.33 14.26
CA ARG A 5 18.60 12.28 13.68
C ARG A 5 19.62 11.57 12.78
N HIS A 6 20.23 10.49 13.25
CA HIS A 6 21.16 9.71 12.44
C HIS A 6 20.50 9.14 11.17
N THR A 7 19.25 8.72 11.26
CA THR A 7 18.49 8.24 10.10
C THR A 7 18.21 9.34 9.08
N ILE A 8 17.80 10.53 9.54
CA ILE A 8 17.58 11.70 8.69
C ILE A 8 18.86 12.08 7.94
N GLU A 9 19.98 12.20 8.64
CA GLU A 9 21.27 12.55 8.01
C GLU A 9 21.75 11.47 7.03
N TYR A 10 21.52 10.21 7.35
CA TYR A 10 21.80 9.10 6.44
C TYR A 10 20.97 9.20 5.16
N MET A 11 19.66 9.43 5.28
CA MET A 11 18.74 9.53 4.13
C MET A 11 19.07 10.76 3.27
N LYS A 12 19.39 11.92 3.86
CA LYS A 12 19.81 13.11 3.12
C LYS A 12 21.05 12.89 2.25
N ASN A 13 21.97 12.03 2.72
CA ASN A 13 23.18 11.71 1.99
C ASN A 13 22.99 10.64 0.89
N GLN A 14 21.82 10.00 0.80
CA GLN A 14 21.49 9.04 -0.26
C GLN A 14 20.89 9.78 -1.46
N ARG A 15 21.71 10.07 -2.49
CA ARG A 15 21.33 10.89 -3.65
C ARG A 15 20.17 10.32 -4.51
N SER A 16 19.89 9.04 -4.44
CA SER A 16 18.93 8.39 -5.36
C SER A 16 17.48 8.27 -4.83
N ILE A 17 17.25 8.27 -3.52
CA ILE A 17 15.91 7.99 -2.96
C ILE A 17 15.57 8.87 -1.75
N GLY A 18 16.55 9.23 -0.94
CA GLY A 18 16.31 9.74 0.43
C GLY A 18 16.04 11.24 0.53
N GLY A 19 16.69 12.06 -0.28
CA GLY A 19 16.61 13.52 -0.15
C GLY A 19 15.22 14.06 -0.50
N GLY A 20 14.61 13.54 -1.57
CA GLY A 20 13.29 13.99 -2.02
C GLY A 20 12.15 13.68 -1.04
N VAL A 21 12.18 12.52 -0.37
CA VAL A 21 11.12 12.10 0.55
C VAL A 21 11.02 13.00 1.78
N LEU A 22 12.15 13.46 2.31
CA LEU A 22 12.19 14.30 3.51
C LEU A 22 11.84 15.77 3.23
N ASP A 23 12.06 16.24 1.99
CA ASP A 23 11.94 17.64 1.63
C ASP A 23 10.61 18.00 0.96
N ASN A 24 9.81 17.03 0.53
CA ASN A 24 8.66 17.29 -0.34
C ASN A 24 7.31 17.45 0.37
N LEU A 25 7.17 17.00 1.61
CA LEU A 25 5.98 17.27 2.42
C LEU A 25 6.28 18.39 3.41
N LEU A 26 5.47 19.45 3.44
CA LEU A 26 5.60 20.56 4.39
C LEU A 26 5.72 20.06 5.83
N THR A 27 4.84 19.14 6.24
CA THR A 27 4.87 18.50 7.56
C THR A 27 6.15 17.73 7.83
N SER A 28 6.74 17.10 6.81
CA SER A 28 8.03 16.39 6.94
C SER A 28 9.19 17.36 7.15
N ARG A 29 9.20 18.49 6.45
CA ARG A 29 10.22 19.55 6.63
C ARG A 29 10.19 20.13 8.03
N GLU A 30 8.99 20.45 8.53
CA GLU A 30 8.80 20.97 9.89
C GLU A 30 9.27 19.97 10.94
N ASN A 31 8.87 18.71 10.83
CA ASN A 31 9.30 17.64 11.73
C ASN A 31 10.82 17.40 11.67
N VAL A 32 11.41 17.39 10.48
CA VAL A 32 12.86 17.26 10.30
C VAL A 32 13.58 18.44 10.96
N SER A 33 13.11 19.67 10.76
CA SER A 33 13.68 20.87 11.37
C SER A 33 13.61 20.82 12.89
N GLU A 34 12.48 20.36 13.44
CA GLU A 34 12.31 20.19 14.88
C GLU A 34 13.26 19.13 15.46
N ILE A 35 13.40 17.96 14.79
CA ILE A 35 14.37 16.94 15.19
C ILE A 35 15.80 17.48 15.20
N ILE A 36 16.15 18.28 14.20
CA ILE A 36 17.45 18.93 14.11
C ILE A 36 17.63 19.89 15.29
N ARG A 37 16.65 20.72 15.59
CA ARG A 37 16.66 21.70 16.67
C ARG A 37 16.86 21.05 18.03
N VAL A 38 16.17 19.94 18.31
CA VAL A 38 16.23 19.26 19.63
C VAL A 38 17.40 18.27 19.76
N THR A 39 18.25 18.17 18.74
CA THR A 39 19.45 17.30 18.77
C THR A 39 20.73 18.06 18.46
N PRO A 40 21.06 19.17 19.17
CA PRO A 40 22.25 19.99 18.89
C PRO A 40 23.56 19.23 19.15
N SER A 41 23.53 18.22 20.02
CA SER A 41 24.68 17.37 20.35
C SER A 41 24.96 16.25 19.35
N TYR A 42 24.32 16.28 18.19
CA TYR A 42 24.52 15.26 17.15
C TYR A 42 25.98 15.23 16.68
N LYS A 43 26.56 14.03 16.65
CA LYS A 43 27.89 13.76 16.08
C LYS A 43 27.81 12.49 15.23
N LEU A 44 28.23 12.57 13.98
CA LEU A 44 28.21 11.42 13.06
C LEU A 44 29.01 10.22 13.61
N ALA A 45 30.10 10.48 14.32
CA ALA A 45 30.93 9.45 14.95
C ALA A 45 30.19 8.59 16.00
N ASP A 46 29.13 9.11 16.61
CA ASP A 46 28.36 8.39 17.64
C ASP A 46 27.35 7.38 17.03
N ARG A 47 27.26 7.27 15.70
CA ARG A 47 26.28 6.43 15.01
C ARG A 47 26.27 4.99 15.51
N ALA A 48 27.42 4.32 15.56
CA ALA A 48 27.53 2.93 15.99
C ALA A 48 27.07 2.74 17.44
N LYS A 49 27.43 3.68 18.33
CA LYS A 49 27.02 3.68 19.73
C LYS A 49 25.51 3.86 19.87
N ILE A 50 24.90 4.79 19.12
CA ILE A 50 23.45 5.04 19.14
C ILE A 50 22.68 3.84 18.62
N ILE A 51 23.12 3.22 17.52
CA ILE A 51 22.51 1.99 17.00
C ILE A 51 22.52 0.90 18.07
N ARG A 52 23.68 0.58 18.65
CA ARG A 52 23.82 -0.46 19.67
C ARG A 52 22.94 -0.22 20.90
N LEU A 53 22.87 1.02 21.39
CA LEU A 53 22.01 1.39 22.52
C LEU A 53 20.52 1.16 22.21
N ASN A 54 20.08 1.45 21.00
CA ASN A 54 18.67 1.28 20.61
C ASN A 54 18.31 -0.18 20.28
N GLN A 55 19.26 -1.00 19.85
CA GLN A 55 19.07 -2.44 19.67
C GLN A 55 18.85 -3.15 21.01
N THR A 56 19.60 -2.74 22.06
CA THR A 56 19.53 -3.37 23.39
C THR A 56 18.38 -2.85 24.25
N LYS A 57 17.85 -1.66 23.94
CA LYS A 57 16.79 -1.02 24.73
C LYS A 57 15.62 -0.61 23.82
N PRO A 58 14.68 -1.55 23.51
CA PRO A 58 13.49 -1.22 22.76
C PRO A 58 12.62 -0.24 23.53
N LEU A 59 12.13 0.77 22.82
CA LEU A 59 11.23 1.76 23.41
C LEU A 59 9.91 1.11 23.85
N ARG A 60 9.54 1.39 25.09
CA ARG A 60 8.25 1.02 25.68
C ARG A 60 7.58 2.30 26.15
N HIS A 61 6.61 2.78 25.41
CA HIS A 61 5.84 3.97 25.79
C HIS A 61 4.37 3.58 25.92
N ALA A 62 3.76 3.91 27.09
CA ALA A 62 2.41 3.49 27.39
C ALA A 62 1.36 4.05 26.40
N TYR A 63 1.55 5.29 25.93
CA TYR A 63 0.59 6.01 25.10
C TYR A 63 0.96 6.06 23.61
N PHE A 64 2.23 5.91 23.24
CA PHE A 64 2.70 6.07 21.86
C PHE A 64 3.41 4.82 21.36
N ARG A 65 2.61 3.83 20.94
CA ARG A 65 3.11 2.55 20.40
C ARG A 65 3.89 2.72 19.10
N GLU A 66 3.59 3.79 18.36
CA GLU A 66 4.23 4.14 17.09
C GLU A 66 5.73 4.43 17.25
N TYR A 67 6.17 4.91 18.39
CA TYR A 67 7.60 5.15 18.64
C TYR A 67 8.45 3.88 18.57
N ARG A 68 7.89 2.74 18.93
CA ARG A 68 8.58 1.47 18.79
C ARG A 68 8.78 1.10 17.32
N LYS A 69 7.71 1.23 16.50
CA LYS A 69 7.77 0.98 15.06
C LYS A 69 8.76 1.93 14.37
N LEU A 70 8.78 3.20 14.77
CA LEU A 70 9.74 4.18 14.28
C LEU A 70 11.18 3.83 14.67
N GLN A 71 11.42 3.35 15.90
CA GLN A 71 12.74 2.88 16.33
C GLN A 71 13.20 1.69 15.49
N GLU A 72 12.35 0.71 15.27
CA GLU A 72 12.62 -0.49 14.45
C GLU A 72 12.97 -0.08 13.01
N LEU A 73 12.18 0.80 12.40
CA LEU A 73 12.43 1.33 11.06
C LEU A 73 13.77 2.08 10.96
N CYS A 74 14.07 2.95 11.92
CA CYS A 74 15.35 3.66 11.97
C CYS A 74 16.53 2.69 12.07
N LEU A 75 16.42 1.66 12.90
CA LEU A 75 17.45 0.63 13.05
C LEU A 75 17.65 -0.16 11.74
N MET A 76 16.58 -0.54 11.05
CA MET A 76 16.64 -1.20 9.75
C MET A 76 17.40 -0.34 8.73
N ILE A 77 17.03 0.93 8.60
CA ILE A 77 17.68 1.88 7.68
C ILE A 77 19.17 2.05 8.01
N LEU A 78 19.51 2.24 9.27
CA LEU A 78 20.88 2.53 9.69
C LEU A 78 21.79 1.31 9.69
N ASN A 79 21.28 0.14 10.02
CA ASN A 79 22.04 -1.12 9.96
C ASN A 79 22.27 -1.59 8.53
N ARG A 80 21.55 -1.04 7.55
CA ARG A 80 21.54 -1.59 6.19
C ARG A 80 21.29 -3.09 6.25
N GLU A 81 20.30 -3.51 7.04
CA GLU A 81 20.10 -4.93 7.30
C GLU A 81 19.90 -5.67 5.99
N LYS A 82 20.87 -6.55 5.77
CA LYS A 82 20.99 -7.42 4.63
C LYS A 82 20.01 -8.56 4.83
N HIS A 83 18.84 -8.47 4.24
CA HIS A 83 18.15 -9.71 3.94
C HIS A 83 18.80 -10.32 2.70
N GLY A 84 19.91 -11.05 2.95
CA GLY A 84 20.65 -11.73 1.91
C GLY A 84 19.89 -12.95 1.43
N LEU A 85 19.35 -12.86 0.24
CA LEU A 85 19.12 -14.01 -0.61
C LEU A 85 20.30 -14.07 -1.57
N GLY A 86 21.24 -14.99 -1.35
CA GLY A 86 22.32 -15.27 -2.31
C GLY A 86 23.68 -15.52 -1.68
N TYR A 87 24.22 -16.68 -1.98
CA TYR A 87 25.62 -17.05 -1.73
C TYR A 87 26.56 -16.25 -2.63
N ARG A 88 27.57 -15.62 -2.03
CA ARG A 88 28.79 -15.00 -2.60
C ARG A 88 28.68 -13.70 -3.40
N GLU A 89 29.33 -12.67 -2.83
CA GLU A 89 30.02 -11.51 -3.43
C GLU A 89 29.23 -10.32 -4.00
N GLN A 90 27.92 -10.36 -4.18
CA GLN A 90 27.16 -9.13 -4.40
C GLN A 90 26.26 -8.82 -3.19
N LYS A 91 26.70 -7.89 -2.35
CA LYS A 91 25.93 -7.39 -1.22
C LYS A 91 24.77 -6.54 -1.74
N ILE A 92 23.61 -7.15 -1.94
CA ILE A 92 22.39 -6.42 -2.22
C ILE A 92 21.98 -5.69 -0.92
N HIS A 93 22.12 -4.39 -0.91
CA HIS A 93 21.62 -3.54 0.16
C HIS A 93 20.17 -3.17 -0.18
N GLY A 94 19.20 -3.75 0.49
CA GLY A 94 17.79 -3.47 0.27
C GLY A 94 16.96 -3.67 1.54
N ILE A 95 15.90 -2.92 1.67
CA ILE A 95 14.82 -3.22 2.62
C ILE A 95 13.81 -4.05 1.85
N LEU A 96 13.51 -5.25 2.35
CA LEU A 96 12.45 -6.06 1.76
C LEU A 96 11.10 -5.48 2.19
N PHE A 97 10.36 -4.97 1.22
CA PHE A 97 8.97 -4.57 1.42
C PHE A 97 8.06 -5.65 0.87
N ASP A 98 7.01 -5.98 1.61
CA ASP A 98 5.87 -6.68 1.04
C ASP A 98 5.12 -5.69 0.14
N VAL A 99 5.47 -5.72 -1.14
CA VAL A 99 4.94 -4.75 -2.11
C VAL A 99 3.46 -4.99 -2.39
N ALA A 100 2.98 -6.23 -2.24
CA ALA A 100 1.57 -6.55 -2.39
C ALA A 100 0.76 -5.89 -1.28
N TRP A 101 1.20 -6.04 -0.03
CA TRP A 101 0.59 -5.35 1.11
C TRP A 101 0.65 -3.81 0.98
N LEU A 102 1.80 -3.27 0.53
CA LEU A 102 1.93 -1.83 0.31
C LEU A 102 0.96 -1.33 -0.76
N TRP A 103 0.74 -2.12 -1.80
CA TRP A 103 -0.23 -1.83 -2.84
C TRP A 103 -1.66 -1.81 -2.31
N GLU A 104 -2.05 -2.79 -1.49
CA GLU A 104 -3.34 -2.82 -0.81
C GLU A 104 -3.57 -1.56 0.04
N GLU A 105 -2.61 -1.21 0.91
CA GLU A 105 -2.70 0.00 1.75
C GLU A 105 -2.78 1.28 0.91
N TYR A 106 -2.04 1.37 -0.19
CA TYR A 106 -2.10 2.50 -1.11
C TYR A 106 -3.47 2.60 -1.79
N VAL A 107 -3.98 1.52 -2.35
CA VAL A 107 -5.31 1.50 -2.99
C VAL A 107 -6.39 1.89 -1.98
N TYR A 108 -6.30 1.40 -0.74
CA TYR A 108 -7.25 1.77 0.31
C TYR A 108 -7.34 3.28 0.55
N THR A 109 -6.23 4.00 0.45
CA THR A 109 -6.24 5.47 0.60
C THR A 109 -7.04 6.20 -0.48
N LEU A 110 -7.27 5.57 -1.63
CA LEU A 110 -7.99 6.11 -2.78
C LEU A 110 -9.47 5.73 -2.82
N LEU A 111 -9.86 4.74 -2.02
CA LEU A 111 -11.25 4.28 -1.96
C LEU A 111 -12.13 5.21 -1.12
N PRO A 112 -13.45 5.29 -1.40
CA PRO A 112 -14.41 5.94 -0.53
C PRO A 112 -14.34 5.39 0.91
N LYS A 113 -14.58 6.25 1.90
CA LYS A 113 -14.43 5.92 3.33
C LYS A 113 -15.38 4.83 3.85
N ASP A 114 -16.42 4.53 3.12
CA ASP A 114 -17.40 3.50 3.39
C ASP A 114 -16.98 2.10 2.91
N PHE A 115 -15.83 2.00 2.23
CA PHE A 115 -15.21 0.70 1.96
C PHE A 115 -14.54 0.15 3.23
N ILE A 116 -14.81 -1.11 3.51
CA ILE A 116 -14.18 -1.87 4.58
C ILE A 116 -12.92 -2.55 4.01
N HIS A 117 -11.80 -2.43 4.73
CA HIS A 117 -10.55 -3.10 4.44
C HIS A 117 -10.24 -4.14 5.52
N PRO A 118 -10.64 -5.41 5.34
CA PRO A 118 -10.36 -6.48 6.29
C PRO A 118 -8.86 -6.73 6.46
N ARG A 119 -8.45 -6.91 7.71
CA ARG A 119 -7.04 -7.17 8.01
C ARG A 119 -6.85 -8.62 8.43
N ASN A 120 -6.34 -9.42 7.51
CA ASN A 120 -6.10 -10.84 7.75
C ASN A 120 -5.11 -11.09 8.90
N LYS A 121 -4.09 -10.24 9.05
CA LYS A 121 -3.10 -10.36 10.15
C LYS A 121 -3.75 -10.19 11.53
N ASP A 122 -4.67 -9.24 11.65
CA ASP A 122 -5.37 -8.92 12.90
C ASP A 122 -6.70 -9.66 13.02
N LYS A 123 -7.10 -10.39 11.97
CA LYS A 123 -8.37 -11.11 11.84
C LYS A 123 -9.60 -10.23 12.09
N THR A 124 -9.51 -8.95 11.73
CA THR A 124 -10.60 -7.97 11.83
C THR A 124 -11.39 -7.93 10.52
N ASP A 125 -12.68 -7.63 10.62
CA ASP A 125 -13.62 -7.38 9.51
C ASP A 125 -13.72 -8.49 8.45
N GLY A 126 -13.26 -9.69 8.78
CA GLY A 126 -13.37 -10.86 7.90
C GLY A 126 -14.83 -11.29 7.73
N VAL A 127 -15.17 -11.74 6.54
CA VAL A 127 -16.51 -12.22 6.15
C VAL A 127 -16.65 -13.71 6.40
N SER A 128 -17.72 -14.13 7.06
CA SER A 128 -17.98 -15.54 7.32
C SER A 128 -18.43 -16.28 6.05
N VAL A 129 -17.84 -17.44 5.80
CA VAL A 129 -18.19 -18.27 4.64
C VAL A 129 -19.51 -19.02 4.88
N PHE A 130 -19.77 -19.41 6.12
CA PHE A 130 -20.93 -20.21 6.51
C PHE A 130 -21.90 -19.43 7.40
N SER A 131 -23.17 -19.77 7.34
CA SER A 131 -24.23 -19.14 8.15
C SER A 131 -24.00 -19.30 9.66
N ASP A 132 -23.36 -20.39 10.08
CA ASP A 132 -22.97 -20.64 11.47
C ASP A 132 -21.69 -19.87 11.91
N ARG A 133 -21.25 -18.92 11.07
CA ARG A 133 -20.08 -18.05 11.28
C ARG A 133 -18.72 -18.76 11.38
N LYS A 134 -18.66 -20.02 10.99
CA LYS A 134 -17.41 -20.74 10.85
C LYS A 134 -16.64 -20.23 9.62
N ARG A 135 -15.31 -20.28 9.70
CA ARG A 135 -14.38 -19.95 8.63
C ARG A 135 -14.62 -18.57 7.99
N LYS A 136 -13.69 -17.68 8.26
CA LYS A 136 -13.69 -16.34 7.67
C LYS A 136 -12.77 -16.27 6.45
N VAL A 137 -13.17 -15.45 5.49
CA VAL A 137 -12.35 -14.98 4.38
C VAL A 137 -12.14 -13.47 4.50
N PHE A 138 -11.07 -12.97 3.88
CA PHE A 138 -10.64 -11.59 4.02
C PHE A 138 -10.45 -11.02 2.60
N PRO A 139 -11.52 -10.53 1.95
CA PRO A 139 -11.38 -9.76 0.72
C PRO A 139 -10.60 -8.47 1.02
N ASP A 140 -9.83 -7.96 0.06
CA ASP A 140 -9.03 -6.77 0.31
C ASP A 140 -9.91 -5.56 0.62
N PHE A 141 -10.96 -5.35 -0.18
CA PHE A 141 -11.93 -4.26 0.07
C PHE A 141 -13.35 -4.70 -0.27
N TYR A 142 -14.31 -4.28 0.55
CA TYR A 142 -15.71 -4.46 0.20
C TYR A 142 -16.59 -3.32 0.74
N ASN A 143 -17.72 -3.11 0.07
CA ASN A 143 -18.79 -2.23 0.51
C ASN A 143 -20.11 -2.97 0.34
N ARG A 144 -20.83 -3.17 1.45
CA ARG A 144 -22.10 -3.92 1.44
C ARG A 144 -23.26 -3.14 0.83
N GLU A 145 -23.31 -1.82 1.09
CA GLU A 145 -24.37 -0.95 0.58
C GLU A 145 -24.26 -0.81 -0.93
N LEU A 146 -23.04 -0.62 -1.44
CA LEU A 146 -22.77 -0.57 -2.87
C LEU A 146 -22.68 -1.97 -3.52
N ARG A 147 -22.81 -3.04 -2.73
CA ARG A 147 -22.71 -4.43 -3.20
C ARG A 147 -21.49 -4.67 -4.08
N THR A 148 -20.34 -4.17 -3.61
CA THR A 148 -19.09 -4.16 -4.37
C THR A 148 -17.96 -4.82 -3.58
N VAL A 149 -17.16 -5.63 -4.25
CA VAL A 149 -15.92 -6.21 -3.72
C VAL A 149 -14.77 -5.95 -4.69
N LEU A 150 -13.64 -5.51 -4.13
CA LEU A 150 -12.42 -5.25 -4.89
C LEU A 150 -11.26 -6.04 -4.29
N ASP A 151 -10.36 -6.48 -5.14
CA ASP A 151 -9.17 -7.23 -4.78
C ASP A 151 -7.95 -6.58 -5.44
N ALA A 152 -6.95 -6.23 -4.63
CA ALA A 152 -5.75 -5.53 -5.07
C ALA A 152 -4.68 -6.52 -5.51
N LYS A 153 -4.19 -6.41 -6.73
CA LYS A 153 -3.16 -7.30 -7.26
C LYS A 153 -1.94 -6.51 -7.74
N TYR A 154 -0.82 -6.62 -7.04
CA TYR A 154 0.44 -6.05 -7.46
C TYR A 154 1.13 -6.94 -8.50
N LYS A 155 0.57 -7.00 -9.69
CA LYS A 155 1.12 -7.74 -10.84
C LYS A 155 0.63 -7.13 -12.15
N LYS A 156 1.38 -7.34 -13.22
CA LYS A 156 0.90 -6.99 -14.57
C LYS A 156 -0.26 -7.91 -14.92
N LEU A 157 -1.40 -7.31 -15.22
CA LEU A 157 -2.57 -8.02 -15.74
C LEU A 157 -2.73 -7.70 -17.22
N GLU A 158 -3.05 -8.68 -18.03
CA GLU A 158 -3.47 -8.46 -19.41
C GLU A 158 -4.86 -7.81 -19.44
N PHE A 159 -5.14 -7.04 -20.51
CA PHE A 159 -6.40 -6.31 -20.67
C PHE A 159 -7.53 -7.14 -21.30
N THR A 160 -7.44 -8.44 -21.21
CA THR A 160 -8.46 -9.38 -21.68
C THR A 160 -8.94 -10.26 -20.54
N GLU A 161 -10.07 -10.93 -20.72
CA GLU A 161 -10.54 -11.93 -19.76
C GLU A 161 -9.52 -13.04 -19.52
N LYS A 162 -8.70 -13.36 -20.53
CA LYS A 162 -7.59 -14.32 -20.42
C LYS A 162 -6.45 -13.83 -19.53
N GLY A 163 -6.35 -12.53 -19.27
CA GLY A 163 -5.35 -11.95 -18.37
C GLY A 163 -5.67 -12.12 -16.89
N ILE A 164 -6.78 -12.75 -16.53
CA ILE A 164 -7.08 -13.12 -15.15
C ILE A 164 -6.71 -14.59 -14.98
N ASN A 165 -5.82 -14.87 -14.01
CA ASN A 165 -5.55 -16.25 -13.69
C ASN A 165 -6.74 -16.90 -13.00
N ARG A 166 -6.76 -18.24 -13.04
CA ARG A 166 -7.85 -19.03 -12.51
C ARG A 166 -8.09 -18.79 -11.01
N GLU A 167 -7.05 -18.60 -10.25
CA GLU A 167 -7.14 -18.42 -8.79
C GLU A 167 -7.77 -17.08 -8.43
N ASP A 168 -7.35 -15.99 -9.08
CA ASP A 168 -7.95 -14.66 -8.89
C ASP A 168 -9.43 -14.65 -9.30
N LEU A 169 -9.74 -15.31 -10.42
CA LEU A 169 -11.14 -15.43 -10.86
C LEU A 169 -12.01 -16.17 -9.84
N PHE A 170 -11.56 -17.30 -9.34
CA PHE A 170 -12.30 -18.07 -8.34
C PHE A 170 -12.38 -17.32 -7.01
N GLN A 171 -11.38 -16.58 -6.64
CA GLN A 171 -11.39 -15.72 -5.45
C GLN A 171 -12.49 -14.65 -5.58
N LEU A 172 -12.53 -13.93 -6.71
CA LEU A 172 -13.57 -12.93 -6.98
C LEU A 172 -14.98 -13.54 -7.01
N ILE A 173 -15.16 -14.69 -7.65
CA ILE A 173 -16.45 -15.40 -7.68
C ILE A 173 -16.88 -15.76 -6.25
N SER A 174 -15.99 -16.29 -5.44
CA SER A 174 -16.28 -16.66 -4.06
C SER A 174 -16.66 -15.45 -3.21
N TYR A 175 -15.91 -14.35 -3.32
CA TYR A 175 -16.21 -13.12 -2.61
C TYR A 175 -17.53 -12.50 -3.08
N SER A 176 -17.78 -12.49 -4.39
CA SER A 176 -19.04 -11.99 -4.95
C SER A 176 -20.23 -12.76 -4.42
N TYR A 177 -20.12 -14.09 -4.36
CA TYR A 177 -21.19 -14.93 -3.83
C TYR A 177 -21.47 -14.68 -2.35
N ILE A 178 -20.41 -14.68 -1.50
CA ILE A 178 -20.55 -14.54 -0.05
C ILE A 178 -21.06 -13.15 0.35
N LEU A 179 -20.64 -12.11 -0.38
CA LEU A 179 -21.01 -10.71 -0.13
C LEU A 179 -22.26 -10.28 -0.87
N GLU A 180 -22.86 -11.17 -1.67
CA GLU A 180 -23.94 -10.82 -2.59
C GLU A 180 -23.60 -9.60 -3.46
N ALA A 181 -22.32 -9.51 -3.86
CA ALA A 181 -21.84 -8.36 -4.60
C ALA A 181 -22.41 -8.37 -6.03
N GLU A 182 -22.84 -7.21 -6.50
CA GLU A 182 -23.26 -7.01 -7.88
C GLU A 182 -22.10 -6.56 -8.77
N GLN A 183 -21.06 -6.03 -8.15
CA GLN A 183 -19.83 -5.64 -8.81
C GLN A 183 -18.63 -6.23 -8.11
N ALA A 184 -17.69 -6.77 -8.87
CA ALA A 184 -16.45 -7.27 -8.35
C ALA A 184 -15.30 -6.95 -9.30
N GLY A 185 -14.08 -6.76 -8.76
CA GLY A 185 -12.99 -6.54 -9.66
C GLY A 185 -11.62 -6.48 -9.06
N LEU A 186 -10.65 -6.43 -9.97
CA LEU A 186 -9.24 -6.35 -9.65
C LEU A 186 -8.73 -4.92 -9.81
N VAL A 187 -7.93 -4.47 -8.84
CA VAL A 187 -7.20 -3.19 -8.88
C VAL A 187 -5.70 -3.46 -8.99
N PHE A 188 -5.06 -2.97 -10.04
CA PHE A 188 -3.66 -3.28 -10.32
C PHE A 188 -2.88 -2.07 -10.85
N PRO A 189 -1.53 -2.04 -10.70
CA PRO A 189 -0.68 -1.01 -11.28
C PRO A 189 -0.53 -1.26 -12.80
N SER A 190 -0.51 -0.18 -13.57
CA SER A 190 -0.27 -0.24 -15.02
C SER A 190 0.76 0.80 -15.45
N GLU A 191 1.54 0.49 -16.46
CA GLU A 191 2.43 1.46 -17.13
C GLU A 191 1.66 2.38 -18.08
N TYR A 192 0.48 1.94 -18.53
CA TYR A 192 -0.33 2.63 -19.53
C TYR A 192 -1.62 3.18 -18.92
N LYS A 193 -2.13 4.25 -19.49
CA LYS A 193 -3.47 4.75 -19.15
C LYS A 193 -4.50 3.76 -19.67
N VAL A 194 -5.20 3.12 -18.74
CA VAL A 194 -6.24 2.14 -19.07
C VAL A 194 -7.59 2.77 -18.79
N VAL A 195 -8.43 2.73 -19.79
CA VAL A 195 -9.83 3.18 -19.70
C VAL A 195 -10.69 1.92 -19.66
N ASP A 196 -11.44 1.79 -18.60
CA ASP A 196 -12.51 0.82 -18.32
C ASP A 196 -12.37 -0.56 -18.99
N ASN A 197 -12.20 -1.59 -18.19
CA ASN A 197 -12.10 -2.96 -18.68
C ASN A 197 -13.18 -3.84 -18.03
N GLU A 198 -14.31 -3.91 -18.66
CA GLU A 198 -15.28 -4.96 -18.36
C GLU A 198 -14.68 -6.31 -18.71
N ILE A 199 -14.72 -7.25 -17.77
CA ILE A 199 -14.34 -8.63 -18.02
C ILE A 199 -15.60 -9.38 -18.50
N GLY A 200 -16.72 -9.13 -17.86
CA GLY A 200 -17.99 -9.74 -18.20
C GLY A 200 -18.90 -9.94 -16.99
N LYS A 201 -20.12 -10.37 -17.27
CA LYS A 201 -21.11 -10.70 -16.24
C LYS A 201 -21.02 -12.18 -15.91
N LEU A 202 -20.91 -12.53 -14.63
CA LEU A 202 -20.91 -13.90 -14.18
C LEU A 202 -22.25 -14.58 -14.52
N ALA A 203 -22.19 -15.76 -15.08
CA ALA A 203 -23.36 -16.62 -15.23
C ALA A 203 -23.90 -17.02 -13.83
N GLY A 204 -25.20 -17.29 -13.74
CA GLY A 204 -25.85 -17.65 -12.48
C GLY A 204 -26.09 -16.43 -11.60
N TYR A 205 -25.28 -16.20 -10.55
CA TYR A 205 -25.47 -15.10 -9.60
C TYR A 205 -25.40 -13.70 -10.24
N GLY A 206 -24.60 -13.53 -11.29
CA GLY A 206 -24.70 -12.36 -12.16
C GLY A 206 -23.91 -11.14 -11.76
N ALA A 207 -22.89 -11.23 -10.91
CA ALA A 207 -21.98 -10.11 -10.62
C ALA A 207 -21.24 -9.64 -11.89
N GLN A 208 -21.11 -8.33 -12.08
CA GLN A 208 -20.32 -7.74 -13.14
C GLN A 208 -18.86 -7.71 -12.70
N LEU A 209 -17.98 -8.36 -13.47
CA LEU A 209 -16.54 -8.35 -13.20
C LEU A 209 -15.85 -7.25 -14.03
N LYS A 210 -14.94 -6.53 -13.37
CA LYS A 210 -14.17 -5.45 -13.97
C LYS A 210 -12.71 -5.47 -13.55
N LYS A 211 -11.87 -4.79 -14.32
CA LYS A 211 -10.48 -4.47 -13.97
C LYS A 211 -10.31 -2.96 -13.87
N TRP A 212 -9.70 -2.49 -12.82
CA TRP A 212 -9.29 -1.08 -12.68
C TRP A 212 -7.79 -0.99 -12.59
N SER A 213 -7.22 -0.03 -13.25
CA SER A 213 -5.77 0.22 -13.15
C SER A 213 -5.48 1.62 -12.66
N ILE A 214 -4.36 1.72 -11.93
CA ILE A 214 -3.76 3.00 -11.60
C ILE A 214 -2.47 3.09 -12.39
N GLN A 215 -2.35 4.10 -13.25
CA GLN A 215 -1.13 4.28 -14.03
C GLN A 215 0.00 4.75 -13.14
N ILE A 216 1.06 3.97 -13.07
CA ILE A 216 2.29 4.34 -12.35
C ILE A 216 3.26 4.95 -13.37
N PRO A 217 3.71 6.20 -13.18
CA PRO A 217 4.64 6.85 -14.10
C PRO A 217 5.98 6.11 -14.11
N GLY A 218 6.32 5.44 -15.23
CA GLY A 218 7.55 4.67 -15.37
C GLY A 218 8.80 5.54 -15.56
N GLN A 219 8.65 6.70 -16.18
CA GLN A 219 9.75 7.65 -16.41
C GLN A 219 9.26 9.05 -16.05
N ALA A 220 9.74 9.57 -14.94
CA ALA A 220 9.50 10.94 -14.52
C ALA A 220 10.83 11.69 -14.51
N GLU A 221 10.83 12.94 -15.01
CA GLU A 221 12.03 13.78 -15.08
C GLU A 221 12.47 14.27 -13.70
N SER A 222 11.53 14.35 -12.75
CA SER A 222 11.76 14.78 -11.38
C SER A 222 10.73 14.15 -10.44
N TYR A 223 10.97 14.25 -9.14
CA TYR A 223 9.98 13.85 -8.13
C TYR A 223 8.67 14.64 -8.25
N GLN A 224 8.74 15.96 -8.49
CA GLN A 224 7.56 16.79 -8.69
C GLN A 224 6.77 16.37 -9.94
N ASP A 225 7.46 15.98 -11.00
CA ASP A 225 6.79 15.44 -12.19
C ASP A 225 6.12 14.10 -11.90
N PHE A 226 6.79 13.22 -11.15
CA PHE A 226 6.21 11.96 -10.68
C PHE A 226 4.93 12.20 -9.87
N VAL A 227 4.99 13.06 -8.86
CA VAL A 227 3.83 13.38 -7.99
C VAL A 227 2.66 13.91 -8.83
N ARG A 228 2.89 14.87 -9.71
CA ARG A 228 1.84 15.42 -10.57
C ARG A 228 1.18 14.35 -11.44
N ARG A 229 1.97 13.45 -12.02
CA ARG A 229 1.46 12.38 -12.89
C ARG A 229 0.68 11.33 -12.10
N ILE A 230 1.17 10.93 -10.92
CA ILE A 230 0.48 9.95 -10.09
C ILE A 230 -0.84 10.52 -9.56
N GLU A 231 -0.88 11.77 -9.09
CA GLU A 231 -2.12 12.44 -8.67
C GLU A 231 -3.16 12.53 -9.82
N SER A 232 -2.70 12.73 -11.04
CA SER A 232 -3.58 12.70 -12.21
C SER A 232 -4.16 11.31 -12.45
N SER A 233 -3.35 10.26 -12.29
CA SER A 233 -3.78 8.86 -12.43
C SER A 233 -4.77 8.46 -11.34
N GLU A 234 -4.52 8.88 -10.11
CA GLU A 234 -5.41 8.65 -8.96
C GLU A 234 -6.80 9.28 -9.20
N LYS A 235 -6.84 10.52 -9.68
CA LYS A 235 -8.10 11.20 -10.03
C LYS A 235 -8.88 10.41 -11.07
N VAL A 236 -8.21 9.96 -12.14
CA VAL A 236 -8.85 9.15 -13.19
C VAL A 236 -9.39 7.83 -12.63
N PHE A 237 -8.64 7.17 -11.77
CA PHE A 237 -9.08 5.94 -11.11
C PHE A 237 -10.34 6.20 -10.25
N ILE A 238 -10.30 7.20 -9.37
CA ILE A 238 -11.40 7.57 -8.48
C ILE A 238 -12.66 7.92 -9.28
N GLU A 239 -12.52 8.71 -10.36
CA GLU A 239 -13.64 9.08 -11.23
C GLU A 239 -14.26 7.86 -11.93
N ASN A 240 -13.45 6.98 -12.48
CA ASN A 240 -13.92 5.77 -13.17
C ASN A 240 -14.60 4.80 -12.20
N LEU A 241 -14.01 4.58 -11.03
CA LEU A 241 -14.64 3.79 -9.98
C LEU A 241 -15.96 4.42 -9.53
N GLY A 242 -15.96 5.74 -9.29
CA GLY A 242 -17.16 6.47 -8.87
C GLY A 242 -18.30 6.42 -9.89
N LYS A 243 -18.03 6.50 -11.19
CA LYS A 243 -19.03 6.32 -12.25
C LYS A 243 -19.64 4.92 -12.20
N CYS A 244 -18.80 3.90 -12.00
CA CYS A 244 -19.23 2.53 -11.89
C CYS A 244 -20.15 2.30 -10.68
N LEU A 245 -19.81 2.91 -9.53
CA LEU A 245 -20.58 2.80 -8.29
C LEU A 245 -21.91 3.57 -8.34
N LYS A 246 -21.95 4.72 -9.01
CA LYS A 246 -23.15 5.59 -9.13
C LYS A 246 -24.14 5.15 -10.21
N GLY A 247 -23.76 4.31 -11.15
CA GLY A 247 -24.59 3.92 -12.30
C GLY A 247 -25.89 3.18 -11.96
N LYS A 248 -26.24 3.04 -10.68
CA LYS A 248 -27.45 2.32 -10.22
C LYS A 248 -28.42 3.15 -9.38
N THR A 249 -28.14 4.40 -9.07
CA THR A 249 -29.09 5.22 -8.31
C THR A 249 -30.23 5.76 -9.15
N ASN A 250 -30.27 5.49 -10.47
CA ASN A 250 -31.28 6.03 -11.40
C ASN A 250 -32.19 4.99 -12.08
N THR A 251 -32.22 3.76 -11.57
CA THR A 251 -33.22 2.74 -12.04
C THR A 251 -33.92 2.16 -10.83
N GLY A 252 -34.77 2.95 -10.24
CA GLY A 252 -35.78 2.58 -9.26
C GLY A 252 -37.11 3.16 -9.72
#